data_fe62dee1a475d62675bdd49e4c319911
#
_entry.id   fe62dee1a475d62675bdd49e4c319911
#
_cell.length_a   1.000
_cell.length_b   1.000
_cell.length_c   1.000
_cell.angle_alpha   90.00
_cell.angle_beta   90.00
_cell.angle_gamma   90.00
#
_symmetry.space_group_name_H-M   'P 1'
#
loop_
_entity.id
_entity.type
_entity.pdbx_description
1 polymer ?
#
loop_
_entity_poly.entity_id
_entity_poly.type
_entity_poly.pdbx_seq_one_letter_code
_entity_poly.pdbx_strand_id
1 'polypeptide(L)'
;MRFVRYALVLVVAFEVAVGECFLAAARPFGHAWPVAALAAVLGNVSLGVAGARALERPGGSAGPGLVWVGVALTLASGRQGSDVVVPNTGRGVALLLAGAAAAAGVVAVTVAGKNGTTPEGHLRR
;
A
#
# COMPACT_ATOMS: atom_id res chain seq x y z
N MET A 1 7.75 19.10 -12.12
CA MET A 1 8.57 17.96 -11.64
C MET A 1 7.90 17.07 -10.59
N ARG A 2 7.10 17.61 -9.65
CA ARG A 2 6.41 16.80 -8.63
C ARG A 2 5.44 15.75 -9.21
N PHE A 3 4.70 16.08 -10.24
CA PHE A 3 3.80 15.12 -10.90
C PHE A 3 4.53 13.96 -11.56
N VAL A 4 5.71 14.18 -12.13
CA VAL A 4 6.54 13.13 -12.70
C VAL A 4 7.05 12.18 -11.60
N ARG A 5 7.52 12.74 -10.48
CA ARG A 5 7.95 11.93 -9.33
C ARG A 5 6.79 11.11 -8.77
N TYR A 6 5.61 11.71 -8.68
CA TYR A 6 4.43 11.02 -8.20
C TYR A 6 3.99 9.89 -9.14
N ALA A 7 4.00 10.15 -10.46
CA ALA A 7 3.71 9.12 -11.45
C ALA A 7 4.68 7.92 -11.35
N LEU A 8 5.97 8.18 -11.13
CA LEU A 8 6.95 7.12 -10.89
C LEU A 8 6.64 6.31 -9.63
N VAL A 9 6.23 6.97 -8.54
CA VAL A 9 5.81 6.27 -7.31
C VAL A 9 4.60 5.37 -7.59
N LEU A 10 3.63 5.81 -8.39
CA LEU A 10 2.47 4.98 -8.75
C LEU A 10 2.85 3.78 -9.63
N VAL A 11 3.78 3.96 -10.56
CA VAL A 11 4.31 2.83 -11.38
C VAL A 11 5.01 1.81 -10.48
N VAL A 12 5.87 2.25 -9.58
CA VAL A 12 6.54 1.37 -8.63
C VAL A 12 5.52 0.69 -7.72
N ALA A 13 4.48 1.39 -7.28
CA ALA A 13 3.41 0.82 -6.47
C ALA A 13 2.67 -0.30 -7.20
N PHE A 14 2.43 -0.15 -8.50
CA PHE A 14 1.84 -1.19 -9.33
C PHE A 14 2.73 -2.43 -9.41
N GLU A 15 4.01 -2.26 -9.73
CA GLU A 15 4.97 -3.38 -9.83
C GLU A 15 5.12 -4.13 -8.50
N VAL A 16 5.24 -3.39 -7.40
CA VAL A 16 5.34 -3.98 -6.05
C VAL A 16 4.07 -4.75 -5.70
N ALA A 17 2.88 -4.18 -5.97
CA ALA A 17 1.60 -4.85 -5.71
C ALA A 17 1.46 -6.16 -6.48
N VAL A 18 1.85 -6.18 -7.76
CA VAL A 18 1.86 -7.41 -8.57
C VAL A 18 2.81 -8.43 -7.96
N GLY A 19 4.04 -8.03 -7.64
CA GLY A 19 5.04 -8.92 -7.03
C GLY A 19 4.57 -9.53 -5.70
N GLU A 20 3.95 -8.75 -4.84
CA GLU A 20 3.40 -9.21 -3.55
C GLU A 20 2.26 -10.22 -3.73
N CYS A 21 1.38 -10.01 -4.70
CA CYS A 21 0.31 -10.95 -5.02
C CYS A 21 0.88 -12.30 -5.51
N PHE A 22 1.89 -12.27 -6.38
CA PHE A 22 2.57 -13.50 -6.82
C PHE A 22 3.32 -14.17 -5.67
N LEU A 23 3.92 -13.38 -4.77
CA LEU A 23 4.59 -13.90 -3.58
C LEU A 23 3.63 -14.63 -2.64
N ALA A 24 2.36 -14.21 -2.57
CA ALA A 24 1.34 -14.89 -1.79
C ALA A 24 1.02 -16.30 -2.33
N ALA A 25 1.10 -16.49 -3.63
CA ALA A 25 0.94 -17.80 -4.28
C ALA A 25 2.18 -18.69 -4.10
N ALA A 26 3.37 -18.09 -4.07
CA ALA A 26 4.62 -18.81 -3.90
C ALA A 26 4.75 -19.40 -2.48
N ARG A 27 5.52 -20.48 -2.37
CA ARG A 27 5.92 -21.09 -1.09
C ARG A 27 7.43 -20.96 -0.92
N PRO A 28 7.96 -19.74 -0.65
CA PRO A 28 9.39 -19.58 -0.47
C PRO A 28 9.84 -20.44 0.72
N PHE A 29 10.87 -21.23 0.52
CA PHE A 29 11.46 -22.12 1.52
C PHE A 29 10.55 -23.25 2.05
N GLY A 30 9.47 -23.62 1.33
CA GLY A 30 8.58 -24.70 1.73
C GLY A 30 7.71 -24.45 2.97
N HIS A 31 7.80 -23.28 3.58
CA HIS A 31 7.07 -22.87 4.78
C HIS A 31 5.95 -21.88 4.47
N ALA A 32 4.85 -21.99 5.21
CA ALA A 32 3.70 -21.08 5.08
C ALA A 32 3.89 -19.77 5.87
N TRP A 33 5.02 -19.10 5.70
CA TRP A 33 5.28 -17.83 6.36
C TRP A 33 4.47 -16.70 5.72
N PRO A 34 4.00 -15.71 6.48
CA PRO A 34 3.22 -14.57 5.96
C PRO A 34 4.13 -13.52 5.29
N VAL A 35 5.08 -13.99 4.46
CA VAL A 35 6.09 -13.11 3.82
C VAL A 35 5.42 -12.08 2.93
N ALA A 36 4.39 -12.49 2.17
CA ALA A 36 3.65 -11.57 1.32
C ALA A 36 2.90 -10.49 2.12
N ALA A 37 2.32 -10.86 3.27
CA ALA A 37 1.66 -9.89 4.16
C ALA A 37 2.64 -8.88 4.74
N LEU A 38 3.82 -9.33 5.17
CA LEU A 38 4.89 -8.43 5.66
C LEU A 38 5.40 -7.51 4.54
N ALA A 39 5.61 -8.06 3.34
CA ALA A 39 6.00 -7.27 2.17
C ALA A 39 4.95 -6.20 1.85
N ALA A 40 3.66 -6.57 1.88
CA ALA A 40 2.57 -5.63 1.63
C ALA A 40 2.51 -4.49 2.67
N VAL A 41 2.75 -4.78 3.95
CA VAL A 41 2.83 -3.73 4.98
C VAL A 41 3.99 -2.78 4.68
N LEU A 42 5.18 -3.31 4.48
CA LEU A 42 6.38 -2.49 4.22
C LEU A 42 6.26 -1.71 2.91
N GLY A 43 5.77 -2.35 1.85
CA GLY A 43 5.55 -1.73 0.54
C GLY A 43 4.55 -0.58 0.61
N ASN A 44 3.36 -0.82 1.18
CA ASN A 44 2.33 0.21 1.29
C ASN A 44 2.75 1.39 2.17
N VAL A 45 3.40 1.15 3.31
CA VAL A 45 3.91 2.22 4.17
C VAL A 45 4.98 3.04 3.45
N SER A 46 5.97 2.39 2.87
CA SER A 46 7.08 3.06 2.17
C SER A 46 6.60 3.88 0.98
N LEU A 47 5.74 3.28 0.15
CA LEU A 47 5.20 3.93 -1.05
C LEU A 47 4.20 5.04 -0.70
N GLY A 48 3.40 4.87 0.36
CA GLY A 48 2.51 5.91 0.85
C GLY A 48 3.30 7.15 1.33
N VAL A 49 4.36 6.95 2.10
CA VAL A 49 5.26 8.04 2.52
C VAL A 49 5.95 8.68 1.31
N ALA A 50 6.43 7.87 0.37
CA ALA A 50 7.04 8.38 -0.86
C ALA A 50 6.05 9.20 -1.70
N GLY A 51 4.80 8.76 -1.80
CA GLY A 51 3.73 9.47 -2.51
C GLY A 51 3.40 10.83 -1.88
N ALA A 52 3.30 10.89 -0.55
CA ALA A 52 3.08 12.13 0.18
C ALA A 52 4.23 13.12 -0.05
N ARG A 53 5.48 12.65 -0.04
CA ARG A 53 6.67 13.47 -0.31
C ARG A 53 6.73 13.92 -1.76
N ALA A 54 6.46 13.03 -2.72
CA ALA A 54 6.53 13.34 -4.15
C ALA A 54 5.51 14.39 -4.55
N LEU A 55 4.29 14.34 -3.98
CA LEU A 55 3.24 15.31 -4.25
C LEU A 55 3.30 16.55 -3.34
N GLU A 56 4.14 16.51 -2.30
CA GLU A 56 4.25 17.55 -1.26
C GLU A 56 2.90 17.83 -0.55
N ARG A 57 2.07 16.81 -0.46
CA ARG A 57 0.73 16.86 0.15
C ARG A 57 0.41 15.53 0.87
N PRO A 58 -0.26 15.59 2.03
CA PRO A 58 -0.65 14.36 2.74
C PRO A 58 -1.50 13.41 1.88
N GLY A 59 -2.40 13.96 1.05
CA GLY A 59 -3.23 13.17 0.13
C GLY A 59 -2.44 12.36 -0.90
N GLY A 60 -1.17 12.69 -1.15
CA GLY A 60 -0.30 11.89 -2.02
C GLY A 60 -0.06 10.48 -1.52
N SER A 61 -0.24 10.21 -0.22
CA SER A 61 -0.12 8.87 0.36
C SER A 61 -1.23 7.91 -0.07
N ALA A 62 -2.38 8.42 -0.48
CA ALA A 62 -3.54 7.60 -0.85
C ALA A 62 -3.36 6.89 -2.20
N GLY A 63 -2.70 7.52 -3.18
CA GLY A 63 -2.58 6.99 -4.53
C GLY A 63 -1.91 5.61 -4.59
N PRO A 64 -0.72 5.40 -4.00
CA PRO A 64 -0.08 4.09 -3.97
C PRO A 64 -0.96 3.01 -3.33
N GLY A 65 -1.65 3.34 -2.23
CA GLY A 65 -2.60 2.42 -1.59
C GLY A 65 -3.78 2.05 -2.48
N LEU A 66 -4.34 3.01 -3.22
CA LEU A 66 -5.42 2.75 -4.18
C LEU A 66 -4.96 1.87 -5.34
N VAL A 67 -3.76 2.11 -5.86
CA VAL A 67 -3.15 1.24 -6.89
C VAL A 67 -3.00 -0.18 -6.35
N TRP A 68 -2.48 -0.33 -5.13
CA TRP A 68 -2.32 -1.63 -4.49
C TRP A 68 -3.64 -2.37 -4.33
N VAL A 69 -4.68 -1.70 -3.79
CA VAL A 69 -6.01 -2.30 -3.62
C VAL A 69 -6.60 -2.72 -4.96
N GLY A 70 -6.49 -1.87 -5.98
CA GLY A 70 -6.98 -2.18 -7.33
C GLY A 70 -6.33 -3.42 -7.92
N VAL A 71 -4.99 -3.53 -7.84
CA VAL A 71 -4.23 -4.70 -8.30
C VAL A 71 -4.61 -5.95 -7.50
N ALA A 72 -4.60 -5.85 -6.17
CA ALA A 72 -4.89 -6.98 -5.29
C ALA A 72 -6.30 -7.54 -5.51
N LEU A 73 -7.31 -6.68 -5.61
CA LEU A 73 -8.68 -7.10 -5.90
C LEU A 73 -8.82 -7.71 -7.29
N THR A 74 -8.17 -7.15 -8.31
CA THR A 74 -8.20 -7.69 -9.67
C THR A 74 -7.60 -9.09 -9.72
N LEU A 75 -6.46 -9.30 -9.07
CA LEU A 75 -5.78 -10.59 -9.04
C LEU A 75 -6.44 -11.61 -8.10
N ALA A 76 -7.20 -11.14 -7.10
CA ALA A 76 -7.98 -12.01 -6.21
C ALA A 76 -9.33 -12.43 -6.81
N SER A 77 -9.91 -11.61 -7.69
CA SER A 77 -11.27 -11.83 -8.21
C SER A 77 -11.36 -12.91 -9.30
N GLY A 78 -10.26 -13.46 -9.79
CA GLY A 78 -10.13 -14.48 -10.81
C GLY A 78 -11.39 -14.77 -11.66
N ARG A 79 -11.34 -14.60 -12.97
CA ARG A 79 -12.46 -15.00 -13.84
C ARG A 79 -12.53 -16.51 -13.91
N GLN A 80 -13.75 -17.07 -14.07
CA GLN A 80 -13.95 -18.50 -14.30
C GLN A 80 -13.01 -18.98 -15.42
N GLY A 81 -12.13 -19.95 -15.08
CA GLY A 81 -11.16 -20.53 -16.01
C GLY A 81 -9.77 -19.89 -16.03
N SER A 82 -9.50 -18.87 -15.24
CA SER A 82 -8.15 -18.33 -15.04
C SER A 82 -7.60 -18.70 -13.65
N ASP A 83 -6.30 -18.93 -13.58
CA ASP A 83 -5.60 -19.18 -12.31
C ASP A 83 -5.74 -17.97 -11.40
N VAL A 84 -6.24 -18.19 -10.19
CA VAL A 84 -6.34 -17.15 -9.17
C VAL A 84 -4.95 -16.91 -8.59
N VAL A 85 -4.40 -15.72 -8.79
CA VAL A 85 -3.05 -15.37 -8.32
C VAL A 85 -3.01 -15.22 -6.81
N VAL A 86 -4.04 -14.58 -6.23
CA VAL A 86 -4.16 -14.48 -4.77
C VAL A 86 -5.02 -15.64 -4.28
N PRO A 87 -4.45 -16.65 -3.60
CA PRO A 87 -5.20 -17.84 -3.21
C PRO A 87 -6.24 -17.50 -2.14
N ASN A 88 -7.41 -18.12 -2.23
CA ASN A 88 -8.45 -18.07 -1.20
C ASN A 88 -8.05 -18.95 0.02
N THR A 89 -6.97 -18.57 0.66
CA THR A 89 -6.37 -19.23 1.81
C THR A 89 -6.05 -18.20 2.88
N GLY A 90 -5.72 -18.64 4.08
CA GLY A 90 -5.33 -17.74 5.17
C GLY A 90 -4.19 -16.77 4.79
N ARG A 91 -3.30 -17.17 3.88
CA ARG A 91 -2.20 -16.31 3.38
C ARG A 91 -2.70 -15.21 2.44
N GLY A 92 -3.62 -15.53 1.53
CA GLY A 92 -4.24 -14.54 0.66
C GLY A 92 -5.08 -13.54 1.46
N VAL A 93 -5.85 -14.03 2.43
CA VAL A 93 -6.62 -13.17 3.35
C VAL A 93 -5.68 -12.30 4.18
N ALA A 94 -4.59 -12.85 4.72
CA ALA A 94 -3.60 -12.10 5.47
C ALA A 94 -2.94 -11.00 4.62
N LEU A 95 -2.60 -11.30 3.35
CA LEU A 95 -2.09 -10.30 2.39
C LEU A 95 -3.07 -9.14 2.23
N LEU A 96 -4.34 -9.45 1.93
CA LEU A 96 -5.36 -8.43 1.66
C LEU A 96 -5.65 -7.56 2.89
N LEU A 97 -5.79 -8.18 4.07
CA LEU A 97 -6.05 -7.44 5.31
C LEU A 97 -4.85 -6.59 5.74
N ALA A 98 -3.65 -7.17 5.73
CA ALA A 98 -2.44 -6.47 6.14
C ALA A 98 -2.10 -5.32 5.18
N GLY A 99 -2.20 -5.54 3.87
CA GLY A 99 -1.95 -4.52 2.87
C GLY A 99 -2.97 -3.38 2.93
N ALA A 100 -4.25 -3.70 3.03
CA ALA A 100 -5.31 -2.69 3.16
C ALA A 100 -5.18 -1.88 4.46
N ALA A 101 -4.89 -2.53 5.59
CA ALA A 101 -4.68 -1.86 6.87
C ALA A 101 -3.45 -0.94 6.82
N ALA A 102 -2.36 -1.37 6.21
CA ALA A 102 -1.15 -0.55 6.04
C ALA A 102 -1.40 0.65 5.13
N ALA A 103 -2.10 0.46 4.01
CA ALA A 103 -2.46 1.54 3.10
C ALA A 103 -3.34 2.60 3.79
N ALA A 104 -4.37 2.17 4.52
CA ALA A 104 -5.23 3.06 5.28
C ALA A 104 -4.47 3.76 6.43
N GLY A 105 -3.62 3.03 7.14
CA GLY A 105 -2.83 3.54 8.27
C GLY A 105 -1.87 4.65 7.84
N VAL A 106 -1.16 4.51 6.74
CA VAL A 106 -0.23 5.54 6.26
C VAL A 106 -0.96 6.81 5.84
N VAL A 107 -2.15 6.69 5.24
CA VAL A 107 -3.00 7.84 4.92
C VAL A 107 -3.43 8.55 6.20
N ALA A 108 -3.94 7.81 7.18
CA ALA A 108 -4.39 8.36 8.45
C ALA A 108 -3.26 9.11 9.18
N VAL A 109 -2.07 8.52 9.27
CA VAL A 109 -0.90 9.15 9.94
C VAL A 109 -0.43 10.39 9.20
N THR A 110 -0.35 10.36 7.86
CA THR A 110 0.12 11.51 7.08
C THR A 110 -0.86 12.69 7.12
N VAL A 111 -2.17 12.40 7.18
CA VAL A 111 -3.21 13.44 7.30
C VAL A 111 -3.23 14.01 8.72
N ALA A 112 -3.19 13.16 9.76
CA ALA A 112 -3.21 13.58 11.16
C ALA A 112 -1.98 14.42 11.53
N GLY A 113 -0.80 14.06 11.04
CA GLY A 113 0.44 14.80 11.31
C GLY A 113 0.41 16.26 10.83
N LYS A 114 -0.38 16.55 9.78
CA LYS A 114 -0.55 17.93 9.30
C LYS A 114 -1.48 18.78 10.19
N ASN A 115 -2.45 18.15 10.84
CA ASN A 115 -3.43 18.85 11.68
C ASN A 115 -2.87 19.17 13.08
N GLY A 116 -1.78 18.52 13.48
CA GLY A 116 -1.10 18.77 14.78
C GLY A 116 -0.17 19.96 14.82
N THR A 117 0.11 20.61 13.70
CA THR A 117 0.96 21.83 13.63
C THR A 117 0.12 23.11 13.58
N THR A 118 -0.83 23.27 14.49
CA THR A 118 -1.40 24.60 14.76
C THR A 118 -0.40 25.33 15.67
N PRO A 119 0.17 26.46 15.25
CA PRO A 119 1.01 27.24 16.14
C PRO A 119 0.13 27.80 17.26
N GLU A 120 0.28 27.29 18.47
CA GLU A 120 -0.12 28.02 19.68
C GLU A 120 0.79 29.24 19.81
N GLY A 121 0.55 30.25 19.03
CA GLY A 121 1.38 31.43 18.93
C GLY A 121 0.64 32.74 19.00
N HIS A 122 -0.52 32.82 19.70
CA HIS A 122 -1.19 34.14 19.88
C HIS A 122 -1.93 34.30 21.21
N LEU A 123 -1.39 33.84 22.32
CA LEU A 123 -1.88 34.29 23.65
C LEU A 123 -0.72 34.69 24.55
N ARG A 124 0.02 35.74 24.16
CA ARG A 124 0.78 36.60 25.07
C ARG A 124 0.57 38.03 24.64
N ARG A 125 -0.50 38.61 25.10
CA ARG A 125 -0.60 40.04 25.37
C ARG A 125 -1.25 40.22 26.72
#